data_869551e14cf3a7f82727b5787c87f451
#
_entry.id   869551e14cf3a7f82727b5787c87f451
#
_cell.length_a   1.000
_cell.length_b   1.000
_cell.length_c   1.000
_cell.angle_alpha   90.00
_cell.angle_beta   90.00
_cell.angle_gamma   90.00
#
_symmetry.space_group_name_H-M   'P 1'
#
loop_
_entity.id
_entity.type
_entity.pdbx_description
1 polymer ?
#
loop_
_entity_poly.entity_id
_entity_poly.type
_entity_poly.pdbx_seq_one_letter_code
_entity_poly.pdbx_strand_id
1 'polypeptide(L)'
;VNVLDQSIAELDPDIAKVLDRELERQQRTLEMIASENFVPRAVLEAQGSVLTNKYAEGYPGRRYYGGCEEVDVAEEIAIQRAKELFGAEHANVQPHSGASANAAVMHALARPGDKLMGLSLAHGGHLTHGMKINFSGRLYDIVAYETEPGTGLIDMDKVRELAVAEQPRVIVAGWSAYTRQLDFPQFREIADEVGATLWVDMAHFAGLVAAGLHPSPVPYADVVSTTIHKTIGGPRSGMILCTEKWAKKIDSAVFPGQQGGPLMHVIAAKAVALKVAATDEFKDRQARTLEGAKLLAERLQAEDAKAAGVKVISGGTDVHLVLVDLTGSELDGQQAEDRLHEVGITVNRNAVPNDPRPPRVTSGLRIGTPALATRGFGAEEFTEVADIIALALTGGADLAQLRERTAALAAAKPLYADLQQY
;
A
#
# COMPACT_ATOMS: atom_id res chain seq x y z
N VAL A 1 -8.13 11.37 41.32
CA VAL A 1 -7.48 10.34 40.47
C VAL A 1 -6.40 11.00 39.65
N ASN A 2 -5.20 10.41 39.62
CA ASN A 2 -4.09 10.93 38.82
C ASN A 2 -4.43 10.73 37.33
N VAL A 3 -4.33 11.79 36.55
CA VAL A 3 -4.60 11.73 35.09
C VAL A 3 -3.74 10.69 34.38
N LEU A 4 -2.52 10.41 34.87
CA LEU A 4 -1.63 9.40 34.30
C LEU A 4 -2.14 7.95 34.41
N ASP A 5 -3.07 7.70 35.32
CA ASP A 5 -3.57 6.35 35.65
C ASP A 5 -4.98 6.09 35.09
N GLN A 6 -5.60 7.10 34.45
CA GLN A 6 -6.93 6.99 33.89
C GLN A 6 -6.88 6.25 32.54
N SER A 7 -7.84 5.35 32.36
CA SER A 7 -8.11 4.77 31.04
C SER A 7 -8.68 5.80 30.07
N ILE A 8 -8.70 5.48 28.78
CA ILE A 8 -9.32 6.36 27.79
C ILE A 8 -10.82 6.56 28.06
N ALA A 9 -11.51 5.52 28.51
CA ALA A 9 -12.94 5.60 28.85
C ALA A 9 -13.21 6.56 30.03
N GLU A 10 -12.30 6.62 31.00
CA GLU A 10 -12.42 7.51 32.16
C GLU A 10 -12.03 8.95 31.85
N LEU A 11 -10.99 9.13 31.00
CA LEU A 11 -10.45 10.46 30.67
C LEU A 11 -11.20 11.13 29.52
N ASP A 12 -11.50 10.39 28.46
CA ASP A 12 -12.13 10.89 27.24
C ASP A 12 -13.16 9.87 26.68
N PRO A 13 -14.34 9.80 27.28
CA PRO A 13 -15.39 8.84 26.87
C PRO A 13 -15.88 9.09 25.43
N ASP A 14 -15.69 10.28 24.87
CA ASP A 14 -16.10 10.56 23.50
C ASP A 14 -15.16 9.88 22.48
N ILE A 15 -13.86 9.92 22.74
CA ILE A 15 -12.86 9.18 21.93
C ILE A 15 -13.02 7.66 22.14
N ALA A 16 -13.26 7.17 23.37
CA ALA A 16 -13.53 5.76 23.64
C ALA A 16 -14.68 5.24 22.75
N LYS A 17 -15.80 5.97 22.68
CA LYS A 17 -16.94 5.61 21.83
C LYS A 17 -16.60 5.61 20.33
N VAL A 18 -15.69 6.48 19.87
CA VAL A 18 -15.22 6.49 18.47
C VAL A 18 -14.45 5.23 18.16
N LEU A 19 -13.55 4.82 19.06
CA LEU A 19 -12.75 3.61 18.91
C LEU A 19 -13.62 2.35 18.89
N ASP A 20 -14.60 2.26 19.80
CA ASP A 20 -15.54 1.15 19.85
C ASP A 20 -16.39 1.05 18.56
N ARG A 21 -16.91 2.17 18.07
CA ARG A 21 -17.68 2.20 16.81
C ARG A 21 -16.83 1.84 15.59
N GLU A 22 -15.55 2.25 15.56
CA GLU A 22 -14.65 1.86 14.47
C GLU A 22 -14.29 0.36 14.53
N LEU A 23 -14.08 -0.18 15.73
CA LEU A 23 -13.90 -1.63 15.92
C LEU A 23 -15.14 -2.39 15.40
N GLU A 24 -16.35 -1.95 15.78
CA GLU A 24 -17.60 -2.53 15.32
C GLU A 24 -17.75 -2.44 13.79
N ARG A 25 -17.40 -1.30 13.18
CA ARG A 25 -17.41 -1.14 11.72
C ARG A 25 -16.49 -2.15 11.05
N GLN A 26 -15.25 -2.27 11.50
CA GLN A 26 -14.26 -3.22 10.95
C GLN A 26 -14.72 -4.68 11.11
N GLN A 27 -15.36 -5.02 12.20
CA GLN A 27 -15.88 -6.37 12.45
C GLN A 27 -17.07 -6.72 11.54
N ARG A 28 -17.96 -5.76 11.24
CA ARG A 28 -19.22 -5.99 10.52
C ARG A 28 -19.13 -5.82 9.02
N THR A 29 -18.10 -5.13 8.52
CA THR A 29 -17.92 -4.87 7.08
C THR A 29 -16.78 -5.70 6.51
N LEU A 30 -16.77 -5.83 5.18
CA LEU A 30 -15.67 -6.46 4.45
C LEU A 30 -14.77 -5.36 3.85
N GLU A 31 -13.55 -5.25 4.36
CA GLU A 31 -12.57 -4.27 3.92
C GLU A 31 -11.85 -4.75 2.65
N MET A 32 -12.04 -4.02 1.56
CA MET A 32 -11.43 -4.32 0.27
C MET A 32 -10.74 -3.11 -0.39
N ILE A 33 -10.39 -2.11 0.41
CA ILE A 33 -9.48 -1.05 -0.05
C ILE A 33 -8.07 -1.67 -0.19
N ALA A 34 -7.51 -1.62 -1.40
CA ALA A 34 -6.26 -2.30 -1.74
C ALA A 34 -5.03 -1.85 -0.93
N SER A 35 -5.10 -0.66 -0.34
CA SER A 35 -4.05 -0.08 0.50
C SER A 35 -4.26 -0.24 2.01
N GLU A 36 -5.28 -1.00 2.42
CA GLU A 36 -5.60 -1.25 3.81
C GLU A 36 -5.39 -2.73 4.19
N ASN A 37 -5.16 -2.96 5.48
CA ASN A 37 -4.99 -4.29 6.04
C ASN A 37 -5.30 -4.27 7.55
N PHE A 38 -5.45 -5.44 8.15
CA PHE A 38 -5.57 -5.60 9.58
C PHE A 38 -4.21 -5.98 10.18
N VAL A 39 -3.84 -5.32 11.27
CA VAL A 39 -2.58 -5.59 11.96
C VAL A 39 -2.76 -6.65 13.05
N PRO A 40 -1.74 -7.47 13.35
CA PRO A 40 -1.76 -8.33 14.53
C PRO A 40 -1.91 -7.51 15.83
N ARG A 41 -2.55 -8.10 16.85
CA ARG A 41 -2.69 -7.47 18.18
C ARG A 41 -1.34 -6.97 18.73
N ALA A 42 -0.28 -7.77 18.57
CA ALA A 42 1.07 -7.39 19.01
C ALA A 42 1.59 -6.07 18.37
N VAL A 43 1.14 -5.74 17.15
CA VAL A 43 1.45 -4.45 16.51
C VAL A 43 0.71 -3.31 17.20
N LEU A 44 -0.58 -3.51 17.57
CA LEU A 44 -1.36 -2.53 18.34
C LEU A 44 -0.73 -2.28 19.72
N GLU A 45 -0.31 -3.36 20.41
CA GLU A 45 0.35 -3.28 21.71
C GLU A 45 1.69 -2.52 21.63
N ALA A 46 2.51 -2.78 20.62
CA ALA A 46 3.77 -2.06 20.43
C ALA A 46 3.54 -0.56 20.16
N GLN A 47 2.54 -0.21 19.36
CA GLN A 47 2.18 1.18 19.08
C GLN A 47 1.66 1.92 20.32
N GLY A 48 0.92 1.27 21.18
CA GLY A 48 0.42 1.82 22.45
C GLY A 48 1.41 1.75 23.61
N SER A 49 2.69 1.45 23.36
CA SER A 49 3.69 1.28 24.40
C SER A 49 4.30 2.58 24.89
N VAL A 50 5.02 2.49 26.02
CA VAL A 50 5.75 3.63 26.64
C VAL A 50 6.86 4.20 25.77
N LEU A 51 7.22 3.52 24.68
CA LEU A 51 8.19 4.06 23.71
C LEU A 51 7.70 5.34 23.04
N THR A 52 6.41 5.63 23.09
CA THR A 52 5.85 6.92 22.64
C THR A 52 6.43 8.13 23.37
N ASN A 53 6.95 7.93 24.59
CA ASN A 53 7.49 8.98 25.43
C ASN A 53 8.93 9.37 25.05
N LYS A 54 9.63 8.54 24.24
CA LYS A 54 11.07 8.69 24.04
C LYS A 54 11.42 9.49 22.80
N TYR A 55 12.17 10.54 22.98
CA TYR A 55 12.79 11.34 21.92
C TYR A 55 14.15 10.76 21.53
N ALA A 56 14.38 10.45 20.23
CA ALA A 56 15.54 9.67 19.78
C ALA A 56 16.14 10.17 18.45
N GLU A 57 16.30 11.49 18.28
CA GLU A 57 16.99 12.05 17.10
C GLU A 57 18.37 11.45 16.91
N GLY A 58 18.70 11.16 15.67
CA GLY A 58 19.92 10.44 15.28
C GLY A 58 19.63 8.99 14.94
N TYR A 59 20.64 8.13 15.08
CA TYR A 59 20.60 6.72 14.76
C TYR A 59 21.17 5.87 15.91
N PRO A 60 20.95 4.55 15.95
CA PRO A 60 21.50 3.70 16.99
C PRO A 60 23.00 3.95 17.24
N GLY A 61 23.37 4.11 18.51
CA GLY A 61 24.72 4.44 18.92
C GLY A 61 25.19 5.87 18.65
N ARG A 62 24.36 6.69 18.00
CA ARG A 62 24.67 8.07 17.59
C ARG A 62 23.48 9.01 17.80
N ARG A 63 22.85 8.95 18.97
CA ARG A 63 21.70 9.81 19.32
C ARG A 63 22.15 11.16 19.86
N TYR A 64 21.30 12.16 19.66
CA TYR A 64 21.50 13.48 20.27
C TYR A 64 21.01 13.53 21.72
N TYR A 65 20.24 12.53 22.18
CA TYR A 65 19.62 12.49 23.50
C TYR A 65 20.13 11.28 24.30
N GLY A 66 20.20 11.40 25.62
CA GLY A 66 20.47 10.29 26.53
C GLY A 66 19.25 9.37 26.71
N GLY A 67 19.47 8.20 27.32
CA GLY A 67 18.41 7.25 27.65
C GLY A 67 17.87 6.49 26.41
N CYS A 68 18.70 6.28 25.40
CA CYS A 68 18.31 5.66 24.14
C CYS A 68 18.71 4.18 24.03
N GLU A 69 19.20 3.58 25.10
CA GLU A 69 19.73 2.21 25.09
C GLU A 69 18.72 1.20 24.56
N GLU A 70 17.48 1.25 25.06
CA GLU A 70 16.41 0.32 24.64
C GLU A 70 15.82 0.64 23.26
N VAL A 71 15.70 1.93 22.92
CA VAL A 71 15.20 2.32 21.59
C VAL A 71 16.23 2.02 20.50
N ASP A 72 17.53 2.05 20.81
CA ASP A 72 18.58 1.60 19.90
C ASP A 72 18.39 0.12 19.56
N VAL A 73 18.17 -0.73 20.56
CA VAL A 73 17.91 -2.16 20.36
C VAL A 73 16.64 -2.37 19.50
N ALA A 74 15.56 -1.63 19.77
CA ALA A 74 14.34 -1.75 18.99
C ALA A 74 14.54 -1.38 17.50
N GLU A 75 15.27 -0.30 17.23
CA GLU A 75 15.56 0.13 15.87
C GLU A 75 16.52 -0.83 15.15
N GLU A 76 17.57 -1.30 15.83
CA GLU A 76 18.48 -2.30 15.28
C GLU A 76 17.78 -3.61 14.90
N ILE A 77 16.84 -4.09 15.74
CA ILE A 77 16.01 -5.26 15.43
C ILE A 77 15.17 -5.00 14.15
N ALA A 78 14.56 -3.83 14.04
CA ALA A 78 13.78 -3.47 12.85
C ALA A 78 14.65 -3.43 11.59
N ILE A 79 15.82 -2.78 11.66
CA ILE A 79 16.78 -2.70 10.55
C ILE A 79 17.24 -4.09 10.12
N GLN A 80 17.64 -4.93 11.07
CA GLN A 80 18.13 -6.27 10.77
C GLN A 80 17.06 -7.13 10.11
N ARG A 81 15.84 -7.12 10.66
CA ARG A 81 14.69 -7.86 10.08
C ARG A 81 14.34 -7.39 8.68
N ALA A 82 14.39 -6.07 8.43
CA ALA A 82 14.15 -5.52 7.09
C ALA A 82 15.20 -6.00 6.09
N LYS A 83 16.49 -5.95 6.46
CA LYS A 83 17.59 -6.41 5.61
C LYS A 83 17.48 -7.90 5.30
N GLU A 84 17.21 -8.73 6.30
CA GLU A 84 17.05 -10.18 6.13
C GLU A 84 15.85 -10.55 5.27
N LEU A 85 14.70 -9.92 5.54
CA LEU A 85 13.45 -10.22 4.83
C LEU A 85 13.53 -9.91 3.34
N PHE A 86 14.15 -8.80 2.96
CA PHE A 86 14.22 -8.32 1.58
C PHE A 86 15.56 -8.55 0.89
N GLY A 87 16.56 -9.05 1.59
CA GLY A 87 17.92 -9.23 1.04
C GLY A 87 18.60 -7.90 0.72
N ALA A 88 18.35 -6.85 1.49
CA ALA A 88 18.88 -5.51 1.27
C ALA A 88 20.23 -5.31 1.99
N GLU A 89 21.13 -4.52 1.39
CA GLU A 89 22.40 -4.15 1.99
C GLU A 89 22.22 -3.16 3.16
N HIS A 90 21.28 -2.21 3.00
CA HIS A 90 20.97 -1.19 4.00
C HIS A 90 19.46 -0.96 4.12
N ALA A 91 19.01 -0.62 5.32
CA ALA A 91 17.63 -0.27 5.62
C ALA A 91 17.55 0.95 6.54
N ASN A 92 16.67 1.90 6.21
CA ASN A 92 16.28 3.00 7.09
C ASN A 92 14.80 2.82 7.47
N VAL A 93 14.55 2.61 8.76
CA VAL A 93 13.21 2.32 9.30
C VAL A 93 12.53 3.53 9.94
N GLN A 94 13.14 4.71 9.85
CA GLN A 94 12.63 5.92 10.48
C GLN A 94 11.53 6.68 9.72
N PRO A 95 11.30 6.53 8.40
CA PRO A 95 10.24 7.29 7.73
C PRO A 95 8.87 7.13 8.39
N HIS A 96 8.20 8.26 8.67
CA HIS A 96 6.89 8.31 9.33
C HIS A 96 5.77 7.75 8.45
N SER A 97 5.94 7.83 7.13
CA SER A 97 4.98 7.36 6.13
C SER A 97 5.67 6.99 4.83
N GLY A 98 4.94 6.38 3.90
CA GLY A 98 5.44 6.19 2.53
C GLY A 98 5.74 7.52 1.83
N ALA A 99 4.93 8.54 2.04
CA ALA A 99 5.17 9.88 1.50
C ALA A 99 6.47 10.50 2.05
N SER A 100 6.74 10.35 3.36
CA SER A 100 8.00 10.81 3.97
C SER A 100 9.20 10.03 3.45
N ALA A 101 9.06 8.71 3.27
CA ALA A 101 10.09 7.87 2.67
C ALA A 101 10.40 8.36 1.24
N ASN A 102 9.39 8.57 0.42
CA ASN A 102 9.54 9.05 -0.95
C ASN A 102 10.16 10.45 -1.01
N ALA A 103 9.78 11.35 -0.08
CA ALA A 103 10.39 12.67 0.03
C ALA A 103 11.89 12.58 0.35
N ALA A 104 12.27 11.71 1.29
CA ALA A 104 13.67 11.49 1.63
C ALA A 104 14.47 10.87 0.46
N VAL A 105 13.86 9.91 -0.26
CA VAL A 105 14.47 9.33 -1.46
C VAL A 105 14.74 10.42 -2.51
N MET A 106 13.76 11.23 -2.84
CA MET A 106 13.94 12.31 -3.82
C MET A 106 14.99 13.33 -3.35
N HIS A 107 14.99 13.69 -2.06
CA HIS A 107 16.00 14.57 -1.48
C HIS A 107 17.42 14.00 -1.60
N ALA A 108 17.57 12.68 -1.47
CA ALA A 108 18.87 12.01 -1.59
C ALA A 108 19.35 11.89 -3.05
N LEU A 109 18.43 11.67 -3.99
CA LEU A 109 18.75 11.30 -5.38
C LEU A 109 18.78 12.50 -6.34
N ALA A 110 18.05 13.57 -6.04
CA ALA A 110 17.79 14.67 -6.97
C ALA A 110 17.85 16.04 -6.27
N ARG A 111 18.02 17.09 -7.07
CA ARG A 111 17.92 18.48 -6.65
C ARG A 111 16.64 19.09 -7.22
N PRO A 112 16.09 20.16 -6.60
CA PRO A 112 15.01 20.91 -7.22
C PRO A 112 15.33 21.28 -8.67
N GLY A 113 14.39 21.01 -9.58
CA GLY A 113 14.56 21.20 -11.02
C GLY A 113 15.12 20.00 -11.78
N ASP A 114 15.67 19.00 -11.12
CA ASP A 114 16.07 17.75 -11.78
C ASP A 114 14.86 17.00 -12.34
N LYS A 115 15.08 16.28 -13.43
CA LYS A 115 14.03 15.53 -14.13
C LYS A 115 13.80 14.17 -13.48
N LEU A 116 12.55 13.90 -13.10
CA LEU A 116 12.07 12.61 -12.59
C LEU A 116 11.09 12.01 -13.58
N MET A 117 11.28 10.73 -13.91
CA MET A 117 10.39 9.97 -14.76
C MET A 117 9.65 8.91 -13.98
N GLY A 118 8.31 8.91 -14.02
CA GLY A 118 7.46 7.96 -13.28
C GLY A 118 6.14 7.68 -13.96
N LEU A 119 5.37 6.72 -13.45
CA LEU A 119 4.03 6.41 -13.95
C LEU A 119 3.08 7.57 -13.65
N SER A 120 2.33 7.99 -14.67
CA SER A 120 1.28 9.01 -14.54
C SER A 120 0.26 8.64 -13.47
N LEU A 121 -0.15 9.62 -12.67
CA LEU A 121 -1.21 9.43 -11.66
C LEU A 121 -2.51 8.90 -12.29
N ALA A 122 -2.89 9.41 -13.45
CA ALA A 122 -4.07 8.99 -14.19
C ALA A 122 -4.00 7.53 -14.67
N HIS A 123 -2.81 6.96 -14.74
CA HIS A 123 -2.55 5.59 -15.17
C HIS A 123 -2.08 4.67 -14.03
N GLY A 124 -2.26 5.10 -12.78
CA GLY A 124 -2.00 4.30 -11.59
C GLY A 124 -0.75 4.64 -10.80
N GLY A 125 -0.03 5.71 -11.14
CA GLY A 125 1.09 6.22 -10.34
C GLY A 125 0.66 6.72 -8.95
N HIS A 126 1.62 6.85 -8.04
CA HIS A 126 1.36 7.45 -6.73
C HIS A 126 1.45 8.98 -6.80
N LEU A 127 0.70 9.67 -5.94
CA LEU A 127 0.71 11.14 -5.90
C LEU A 127 2.11 11.74 -5.66
N THR A 128 2.97 11.05 -4.91
CA THR A 128 4.35 11.48 -4.66
C THR A 128 5.31 11.21 -5.83
N HIS A 129 4.82 10.62 -6.93
CA HIS A 129 5.62 10.40 -8.14
C HIS A 129 5.48 11.54 -9.16
N GLY A 130 5.08 12.74 -8.72
CA GLY A 130 5.06 13.93 -9.56
C GLY A 130 3.69 14.57 -9.81
N MET A 131 2.67 14.29 -8.99
CA MET A 131 1.39 15.00 -9.07
C MET A 131 1.62 16.51 -8.92
N LYS A 132 1.07 17.34 -9.80
CA LYS A 132 1.35 18.80 -9.89
C LYS A 132 1.20 19.57 -8.58
N ILE A 133 0.21 19.23 -7.76
CA ILE A 133 -0.02 19.90 -6.46
C ILE A 133 0.78 19.28 -5.31
N ASN A 134 1.35 18.08 -5.50
CA ASN A 134 2.24 17.45 -4.55
C ASN A 134 3.60 18.15 -4.56
N PHE A 135 4.34 18.11 -3.44
CA PHE A 135 5.70 18.68 -3.39
C PHE A 135 6.60 18.14 -4.52
N SER A 136 6.44 16.88 -4.90
CA SER A 136 7.22 16.26 -5.98
C SER A 136 6.99 16.94 -7.33
N GLY A 137 5.75 17.24 -7.68
CA GLY A 137 5.42 17.96 -8.92
C GLY A 137 5.74 19.46 -8.88
N ARG A 138 6.00 20.02 -7.69
CA ARG A 138 6.40 21.42 -7.52
C ARG A 138 7.91 21.64 -7.55
N LEU A 139 8.67 20.65 -7.10
CA LEU A 139 10.13 20.75 -6.95
C LEU A 139 10.89 20.20 -8.16
N TYR A 140 10.34 19.20 -8.82
CA TYR A 140 11.03 18.46 -9.87
C TYR A 140 10.35 18.63 -11.23
N ASP A 141 11.13 18.50 -12.29
CA ASP A 141 10.64 18.42 -13.67
C ASP A 141 10.15 16.99 -13.95
N ILE A 142 8.83 16.83 -14.08
CA ILE A 142 8.20 15.53 -14.14
C ILE A 142 7.95 15.08 -15.57
N VAL A 143 8.48 13.91 -15.91
CA VAL A 143 8.19 13.16 -17.14
C VAL A 143 7.35 11.95 -16.78
N ALA A 144 6.16 11.84 -17.34
CA ALA A 144 5.27 10.72 -17.04
C ALA A 144 5.23 9.72 -18.20
N TYR A 145 5.44 8.42 -17.89
CA TYR A 145 5.05 7.35 -18.80
C TYR A 145 3.64 6.86 -18.43
N GLU A 146 2.99 6.18 -19.37
CA GLU A 146 1.59 5.82 -19.30
C GLU A 146 1.39 4.35 -19.66
N THR A 147 0.22 3.81 -19.31
CA THR A 147 -0.21 2.50 -19.79
C THR A 147 -0.80 2.62 -21.21
N GLU A 148 -0.67 1.55 -21.99
CA GLU A 148 -1.21 1.50 -23.35
C GLU A 148 -2.74 1.52 -23.37
N PRO A 149 -3.35 2.32 -24.24
CA PRO A 149 -4.79 2.31 -24.45
C PRO A 149 -5.28 0.90 -24.85
N GLY A 150 -6.39 0.48 -24.26
CA GLY A 150 -7.03 -0.82 -24.56
C GLY A 150 -6.45 -2.00 -23.80
N THR A 151 -5.14 -2.10 -23.60
CA THR A 151 -4.51 -3.18 -22.83
C THR A 151 -4.34 -2.84 -21.36
N GLY A 152 -4.14 -1.57 -21.01
CA GLY A 152 -3.84 -1.14 -19.66
C GLY A 152 -2.43 -1.56 -19.18
N LEU A 153 -1.55 -1.97 -20.10
CA LEU A 153 -0.19 -2.44 -19.78
C LEU A 153 0.84 -1.32 -20.00
N ILE A 154 1.93 -1.38 -19.26
CA ILE A 154 3.10 -0.54 -19.49
C ILE A 154 3.92 -1.16 -20.62
N ASP A 155 4.17 -0.38 -21.69
CA ASP A 155 5.03 -0.76 -22.80
C ASP A 155 6.48 -0.33 -22.50
N MET A 156 7.35 -1.28 -22.26
CA MET A 156 8.73 -1.02 -21.87
C MET A 156 9.58 -0.41 -23.00
N ASP A 157 9.22 -0.64 -24.27
CA ASP A 157 9.90 0.02 -25.40
C ASP A 157 9.59 1.52 -25.41
N LYS A 158 8.33 1.91 -25.15
CA LYS A 158 7.95 3.32 -24.99
C LYS A 158 8.58 3.98 -23.77
N VAL A 159 8.69 3.24 -22.66
CA VAL A 159 9.42 3.72 -21.48
C VAL A 159 10.88 4.01 -21.84
N ARG A 160 11.54 3.12 -22.59
CA ARG A 160 12.92 3.30 -23.07
C ARG A 160 13.05 4.51 -24.00
N GLU A 161 12.18 4.61 -25.01
CA GLU A 161 12.17 5.76 -25.93
C GLU A 161 12.03 7.08 -25.18
N LEU A 162 11.12 7.14 -24.23
CA LEU A 162 10.90 8.34 -23.40
C LEU A 162 12.12 8.64 -22.52
N ALA A 163 12.72 7.65 -21.89
CA ALA A 163 13.92 7.83 -21.07
C ALA A 163 15.11 8.34 -21.89
N VAL A 164 15.31 7.79 -23.09
CA VAL A 164 16.38 8.24 -24.01
C VAL A 164 16.15 9.68 -24.48
N ALA A 165 14.91 10.04 -24.81
CA ALA A 165 14.56 11.40 -25.25
C ALA A 165 14.71 12.44 -24.12
N GLU A 166 14.30 12.08 -22.91
CA GLU A 166 14.18 13.02 -21.79
C GLU A 166 15.39 13.04 -20.85
N GLN A 167 16.23 12.01 -20.85
CA GLN A 167 17.43 11.91 -20.02
C GLN A 167 17.16 12.20 -18.52
N PRO A 168 16.23 11.49 -17.85
CA PRO A 168 15.88 11.77 -16.46
C PRO A 168 17.04 11.50 -15.51
N ARG A 169 17.09 12.24 -14.41
CA ARG A 169 18.01 12.00 -13.30
C ARG A 169 17.63 10.75 -12.51
N VAL A 170 16.32 10.53 -12.33
CA VAL A 170 15.76 9.42 -11.58
C VAL A 170 14.61 8.81 -12.38
N ILE A 171 14.59 7.49 -12.46
CA ILE A 171 13.44 6.71 -12.95
C ILE A 171 12.76 6.05 -11.76
N VAL A 172 11.45 6.28 -11.63
CA VAL A 172 10.60 5.69 -10.59
C VAL A 172 9.79 4.58 -11.21
N ALA A 173 9.97 3.36 -10.72
CA ALA A 173 9.10 2.23 -10.99
C ALA A 173 8.26 1.94 -9.74
N GLY A 174 6.97 1.65 -9.93
CA GLY A 174 6.04 1.45 -8.81
C GLY A 174 4.73 2.17 -9.05
N TRP A 175 3.71 1.78 -8.29
CA TRP A 175 2.34 2.17 -8.59
C TRP A 175 1.44 2.13 -7.35
N SER A 176 0.28 2.77 -7.45
CA SER A 176 -0.84 2.68 -6.51
C SER A 176 -2.02 1.88 -7.07
N ALA A 177 -2.14 1.81 -8.40
CA ALA A 177 -3.24 1.17 -9.10
C ALA A 177 -2.77 0.59 -10.44
N TYR A 178 -2.08 -0.53 -10.39
CA TYR A 178 -1.65 -1.30 -11.55
C TYR A 178 -1.79 -2.80 -11.24
N THR A 179 -2.22 -3.58 -12.20
CA THR A 179 -2.67 -4.96 -11.96
C THR A 179 -1.66 -6.03 -12.38
N ARG A 180 -0.55 -5.64 -12.98
CA ARG A 180 0.48 -6.56 -13.48
C ARG A 180 1.80 -6.36 -12.77
N GLN A 181 2.69 -7.32 -12.89
CA GLN A 181 4.05 -7.22 -12.43
C GLN A 181 4.85 -6.26 -13.30
N LEU A 182 5.84 -5.59 -12.71
CA LEU A 182 6.80 -4.74 -13.43
C LEU A 182 8.04 -5.55 -13.78
N ASP A 183 8.63 -5.26 -14.94
CA ASP A 183 9.89 -5.84 -15.37
C ASP A 183 11.08 -5.04 -14.82
N PHE A 184 11.49 -5.36 -13.60
CA PHE A 184 12.60 -4.66 -12.94
C PHE A 184 13.94 -4.80 -13.68
N PRO A 185 14.31 -5.95 -14.27
CA PRO A 185 15.47 -6.06 -15.16
C PRO A 185 15.46 -5.02 -16.30
N GLN A 186 14.34 -4.88 -17.02
CA GLN A 186 14.24 -3.89 -18.08
C GLN A 186 14.31 -2.45 -17.56
N PHE A 187 13.69 -2.13 -16.43
CA PHE A 187 13.86 -0.81 -15.80
C PHE A 187 15.33 -0.54 -15.45
N ARG A 188 16.07 -1.54 -14.95
CA ARG A 188 17.51 -1.42 -14.68
C ARG A 188 18.31 -1.14 -15.94
N GLU A 189 18.06 -1.89 -17.00
CA GLU A 189 18.73 -1.67 -18.31
C GLU A 189 18.48 -0.25 -18.84
N ILE A 190 17.24 0.21 -18.81
CA ILE A 190 16.87 1.57 -19.26
C ILE A 190 17.56 2.63 -18.39
N ALA A 191 17.57 2.47 -17.08
CA ALA A 191 18.23 3.41 -16.18
C ALA A 191 19.74 3.47 -16.45
N ASP A 192 20.39 2.33 -16.67
CA ASP A 192 21.82 2.27 -17.00
C ASP A 192 22.11 2.94 -18.34
N GLU A 193 21.29 2.71 -19.36
CA GLU A 193 21.43 3.30 -20.70
C GLU A 193 21.45 4.83 -20.68
N VAL A 194 20.62 5.45 -19.83
CA VAL A 194 20.52 6.91 -19.71
C VAL A 194 21.29 7.50 -18.53
N GLY A 195 21.97 6.66 -17.74
CA GLY A 195 22.71 7.10 -16.55
C GLY A 195 21.81 7.58 -15.40
N ALA A 196 20.56 7.14 -15.34
CA ALA A 196 19.62 7.47 -14.28
C ALA A 196 19.79 6.58 -13.06
N THR A 197 19.39 7.08 -11.89
CA THR A 197 19.22 6.27 -10.69
C THR A 197 17.86 5.59 -10.75
N LEU A 198 17.82 4.28 -10.51
CA LEU A 198 16.56 3.51 -10.44
C LEU A 198 16.05 3.46 -9.00
N TRP A 199 14.88 4.06 -8.80
CA TRP A 199 14.12 3.98 -7.56
C TRP A 199 12.85 3.17 -7.79
N VAL A 200 12.60 2.16 -6.94
CA VAL A 200 11.36 1.41 -6.96
C VAL A 200 10.54 1.67 -5.70
N ASP A 201 9.30 2.12 -5.88
CA ASP A 201 8.32 2.22 -4.82
C ASP A 201 7.46 0.94 -4.81
N MET A 202 7.78 0.02 -3.90
CA MET A 202 7.07 -1.27 -3.79
C MET A 202 5.95 -1.25 -2.74
N ALA A 203 5.50 -0.08 -2.30
CA ALA A 203 4.56 0.04 -1.18
C ALA A 203 3.33 -0.87 -1.30
N HIS A 204 2.74 -0.98 -2.48
CA HIS A 204 1.57 -1.81 -2.69
C HIS A 204 1.85 -3.32 -2.65
N PHE A 205 2.97 -3.76 -3.17
CA PHE A 205 3.26 -5.19 -3.35
C PHE A 205 4.38 -5.73 -2.44
N ALA A 206 4.86 -4.95 -1.47
CA ALA A 206 5.97 -5.33 -0.60
C ALA A 206 5.72 -6.63 0.19
N GLY A 207 4.49 -6.89 0.63
CA GLY A 207 4.13 -8.15 1.28
C GLY A 207 4.24 -9.36 0.35
N LEU A 208 3.90 -9.19 -0.91
CA LEU A 208 4.06 -10.24 -1.93
C LEU A 208 5.54 -10.51 -2.22
N VAL A 209 6.36 -9.47 -2.25
CA VAL A 209 7.83 -9.59 -2.35
C VAL A 209 8.41 -10.33 -1.15
N ALA A 210 8.02 -9.95 0.06
CA ALA A 210 8.46 -10.60 1.30
C ALA A 210 8.11 -12.10 1.35
N ALA A 211 6.94 -12.46 0.79
CA ALA A 211 6.50 -13.86 0.70
C ALA A 211 7.15 -14.66 -0.45
N GLY A 212 7.93 -14.01 -1.32
CA GLY A 212 8.51 -14.65 -2.50
C GLY A 212 7.51 -14.94 -3.63
N LEU A 213 6.35 -14.28 -3.62
CA LEU A 213 5.26 -14.46 -4.59
C LEU A 213 5.20 -13.36 -5.66
N HIS A 214 6.11 -12.41 -5.62
CA HIS A 214 6.28 -11.34 -6.59
C HIS A 214 7.80 -11.11 -6.77
N PRO A 215 8.26 -10.80 -8.00
CA PRO A 215 9.66 -10.46 -8.23
C PRO A 215 10.13 -9.35 -7.29
N SER A 216 11.32 -9.51 -6.72
CA SER A 216 11.93 -8.48 -5.86
C SER A 216 12.59 -7.38 -6.70
N PRO A 217 12.33 -6.11 -6.41
CA PRO A 217 13.07 -5.01 -7.02
C PRO A 217 14.47 -4.82 -6.43
N VAL A 218 14.74 -5.36 -5.24
CA VAL A 218 15.97 -5.09 -4.47
C VAL A 218 17.25 -5.40 -5.24
N PRO A 219 17.36 -6.50 -6.00
CA PRO A 219 18.57 -6.78 -6.78
C PRO A 219 18.82 -5.80 -7.94
N TYR A 220 17.83 -5.04 -8.37
CA TYR A 220 17.88 -4.20 -9.57
C TYR A 220 17.88 -2.70 -9.26
N ALA A 221 17.23 -2.29 -8.18
CA ALA A 221 17.09 -0.89 -7.82
C ALA A 221 18.28 -0.36 -7.01
N ASP A 222 18.62 0.89 -7.20
CA ASP A 222 19.54 1.63 -6.33
C ASP A 222 18.91 1.88 -4.96
N VAL A 223 17.64 2.26 -4.96
CA VAL A 223 16.83 2.56 -3.77
C VAL A 223 15.44 1.97 -3.94
N VAL A 224 14.92 1.41 -2.87
CA VAL A 224 13.55 0.90 -2.79
C VAL A 224 12.83 1.56 -1.61
N SER A 225 11.69 2.15 -1.85
CA SER A 225 10.82 2.66 -0.78
C SER A 225 9.59 1.78 -0.62
N THR A 226 9.02 1.75 0.57
CA THR A 226 7.79 1.03 0.86
C THR A 226 7.03 1.64 2.03
N THR A 227 5.75 1.31 2.12
CA THR A 227 4.96 1.39 3.35
C THR A 227 5.00 0.06 4.10
N ILE A 228 4.59 0.06 5.36
CA ILE A 228 4.51 -1.17 6.17
C ILE A 228 3.06 -1.63 6.35
N HIS A 229 2.07 -0.78 6.07
CA HIS A 229 0.67 -0.97 6.44
C HIS A 229 -0.24 -1.53 5.32
N LYS A 230 0.28 -1.81 4.11
CA LYS A 230 -0.52 -2.36 3.00
C LYS A 230 -0.44 -3.90 3.01
N THR A 231 0.17 -4.50 2.01
CA THR A 231 0.30 -5.97 1.93
C THR A 231 1.13 -6.58 3.07
N ILE A 232 2.08 -5.84 3.66
CA ILE A 232 2.81 -6.33 4.84
C ILE A 232 1.89 -6.43 6.06
N GLY A 233 0.91 -5.54 6.20
CA GLY A 233 -0.04 -5.59 7.33
C GLY A 233 0.56 -5.17 8.67
N GLY A 234 1.42 -4.15 8.66
CA GLY A 234 2.02 -3.57 9.85
C GLY A 234 1.52 -2.16 10.17
N PRO A 235 2.22 -1.42 11.04
CA PRO A 235 1.81 -0.07 11.44
C PRO A 235 1.88 0.90 10.26
N ARG A 236 1.01 1.89 10.25
CA ARG A 236 1.04 2.98 9.27
C ARG A 236 2.36 3.73 9.36
N SER A 237 3.20 3.56 8.36
CA SER A 237 4.58 4.07 8.33
C SER A 237 5.25 3.79 6.99
N GLY A 238 6.52 4.20 6.85
CA GLY A 238 7.37 3.94 5.70
C GLY A 238 8.71 3.32 6.05
N MET A 239 9.44 2.88 5.03
CA MET A 239 10.78 2.33 5.13
C MET A 239 11.51 2.52 3.80
N ILE A 240 12.84 2.61 3.85
CA ILE A 240 13.70 2.70 2.67
C ILE A 240 14.76 1.60 2.75
N LEU A 241 14.92 0.88 1.66
CA LEU A 241 16.01 -0.06 1.43
C LEU A 241 16.93 0.49 0.34
N CYS A 242 18.22 0.28 0.44
CA CYS A 242 19.12 0.71 -0.63
C CYS A 242 20.42 -0.12 -0.65
N THR A 243 21.19 0.08 -1.73
CA THR A 243 22.55 -0.41 -1.79
C THR A 243 23.45 0.40 -0.84
N GLU A 244 24.56 -0.17 -0.41
CA GLU A 244 25.51 0.51 0.50
C GLU A 244 25.99 1.86 -0.05
N LYS A 245 26.11 1.97 -1.37
CA LYS A 245 26.44 3.23 -2.07
C LYS A 245 25.55 4.41 -1.66
N TRP A 246 24.26 4.14 -1.40
CA TRP A 246 23.29 5.16 -1.08
C TRP A 246 23.00 5.32 0.42
N ALA A 247 23.47 4.40 1.26
CA ALA A 247 23.16 4.33 2.69
C ALA A 247 23.33 5.69 3.41
N LYS A 248 24.51 6.27 3.32
CA LYS A 248 24.81 7.56 3.98
C LYS A 248 23.93 8.71 3.49
N LYS A 249 23.63 8.76 2.19
CA LYS A 249 22.78 9.82 1.62
C LYS A 249 21.31 9.65 2.03
N ILE A 250 20.83 8.41 2.05
CA ILE A 250 19.47 8.08 2.51
C ILE A 250 19.31 8.42 3.98
N ASP A 251 20.22 7.97 4.84
CA ASP A 251 20.16 8.28 6.28
C ASP A 251 20.18 9.79 6.55
N SER A 252 21.05 10.52 5.86
CA SER A 252 21.10 11.98 5.98
C SER A 252 19.85 12.67 5.43
N ALA A 253 19.25 12.13 4.39
CA ALA A 253 18.02 12.66 3.81
C ALA A 253 16.80 12.42 4.71
N VAL A 254 16.74 11.30 5.42
CA VAL A 254 15.71 11.03 6.41
C VAL A 254 15.92 11.92 7.62
N PHE A 255 17.06 11.82 8.29
CA PHE A 255 17.43 12.65 9.43
C PHE A 255 18.86 13.21 9.24
N PRO A 256 19.04 14.51 9.32
CA PRO A 256 18.06 15.58 9.63
C PRO A 256 17.36 16.18 8.39
N GLY A 257 17.49 15.58 7.20
CA GLY A 257 17.06 16.20 5.95
C GLY A 257 15.54 16.46 5.85
N GLN A 258 14.71 15.47 6.20
CA GLN A 258 13.26 15.52 6.07
C GLN A 258 12.52 15.41 7.41
N GLN A 259 13.10 14.78 8.42
CA GLN A 259 12.48 14.49 9.70
C GLN A 259 13.36 14.96 10.85
N GLY A 260 12.75 15.12 12.04
CA GLY A 260 13.41 15.21 13.34
C GLY A 260 13.32 13.88 14.07
N GLY A 261 12.73 13.86 15.28
CA GLY A 261 12.61 12.67 16.12
C GLY A 261 11.81 11.55 15.45
N PRO A 262 12.35 10.33 15.42
CA PRO A 262 11.63 9.16 14.94
C PRO A 262 10.53 8.74 15.93
N LEU A 263 9.54 8.01 15.44
CA LEU A 263 8.45 7.45 16.23
C LEU A 263 8.85 6.07 16.75
N MET A 264 9.46 6.00 17.95
CA MET A 264 10.06 4.74 18.43
C MET A 264 9.04 3.66 18.71
N HIS A 265 7.83 3.99 19.15
CA HIS A 265 6.71 3.06 19.30
C HIS A 265 6.26 2.47 17.94
N VAL A 266 6.31 3.25 16.87
CA VAL A 266 6.03 2.78 15.52
C VAL A 266 7.17 1.91 14.97
N ILE A 267 8.43 2.25 15.25
CA ILE A 267 9.60 1.44 14.85
C ILE A 267 9.55 0.07 15.53
N ALA A 268 9.21 0.01 16.82
CA ALA A 268 9.00 -1.26 17.51
C ALA A 268 7.87 -2.09 16.85
N ALA A 269 6.77 -1.43 16.50
CA ALA A 269 5.67 -2.07 15.79
C ALA A 269 6.07 -2.55 14.37
N LYS A 270 6.93 -1.82 13.65
CA LYS A 270 7.54 -2.30 12.39
C LYS A 270 8.37 -3.57 12.62
N ALA A 271 9.18 -3.61 13.67
CA ALA A 271 9.98 -4.79 14.00
C ALA A 271 9.10 -6.02 14.24
N VAL A 272 7.95 -5.86 14.92
CA VAL A 272 6.95 -6.93 15.10
C VAL A 272 6.35 -7.36 13.76
N ALA A 273 5.92 -6.41 12.93
CA ALA A 273 5.33 -6.70 11.62
C ALA A 273 6.31 -7.43 10.69
N LEU A 274 7.58 -7.02 10.67
CA LEU A 274 8.62 -7.68 9.87
C LEU A 274 8.92 -9.11 10.36
N LYS A 275 8.80 -9.37 11.66
CA LYS A 275 8.88 -10.74 12.19
C LYS A 275 7.72 -11.61 11.69
N VAL A 276 6.50 -11.08 11.70
CA VAL A 276 5.33 -11.78 11.16
C VAL A 276 5.49 -12.04 9.67
N ALA A 277 5.99 -11.07 8.91
CA ALA A 277 6.20 -11.20 7.46
C ALA A 277 7.23 -12.28 7.07
N ALA A 278 8.06 -12.73 7.99
CA ALA A 278 9.02 -13.82 7.78
C ALA A 278 8.44 -15.23 8.08
N THR A 279 7.17 -15.35 8.46
CA THR A 279 6.54 -16.63 8.83
C THR A 279 5.89 -17.35 7.64
N ASP A 280 5.71 -18.66 7.77
CA ASP A 280 5.00 -19.46 6.75
C ASP A 280 3.49 -19.11 6.73
N GLU A 281 2.90 -18.74 7.87
CA GLU A 281 1.52 -18.23 7.93
C GLU A 281 1.36 -16.98 7.06
N PHE A 282 2.33 -16.07 7.10
CA PHE A 282 2.31 -14.88 6.25
C PHE A 282 2.40 -15.22 4.76
N LYS A 283 3.21 -16.20 4.37
CA LYS A 283 3.30 -16.68 2.97
C LYS A 283 1.97 -17.27 2.50
N ASP A 284 1.32 -18.08 3.33
CA ASP A 284 -0.01 -18.62 3.06
C ASP A 284 -1.04 -17.50 2.89
N ARG A 285 -1.03 -16.51 3.76
CA ARG A 285 -1.88 -15.32 3.68
C ARG A 285 -1.69 -14.56 2.35
N GLN A 286 -0.45 -14.36 1.92
CA GLN A 286 -0.16 -13.72 0.64
C GLN A 286 -0.61 -14.56 -0.57
N ALA A 287 -0.49 -15.89 -0.49
CA ALA A 287 -1.01 -16.79 -1.51
C ALA A 287 -2.54 -16.67 -1.63
N ARG A 288 -3.27 -16.67 -0.51
CA ARG A 288 -4.72 -16.43 -0.47
C ARG A 288 -5.10 -15.03 -0.98
N THR A 289 -4.26 -14.03 -0.73
CA THR A 289 -4.43 -12.67 -1.27
C THR A 289 -4.42 -12.68 -2.81
N LEU A 290 -3.46 -13.36 -3.41
CA LEU A 290 -3.38 -13.48 -4.88
C LEU A 290 -4.51 -14.32 -5.47
N GLU A 291 -4.84 -15.43 -4.83
CA GLU A 291 -5.95 -16.30 -5.25
C GLU A 291 -7.28 -15.53 -5.22
N GLY A 292 -7.55 -14.82 -4.13
CA GLY A 292 -8.76 -13.99 -4.01
C GLY A 292 -8.88 -12.92 -5.08
N ALA A 293 -7.76 -12.26 -5.43
CA ALA A 293 -7.76 -11.26 -6.49
C ALA A 293 -8.04 -11.89 -7.88
N LYS A 294 -7.51 -13.09 -8.15
CA LYS A 294 -7.80 -13.83 -9.39
C LYS A 294 -9.26 -14.23 -9.48
N LEU A 295 -9.82 -14.82 -8.42
CA LEU A 295 -11.23 -15.23 -8.36
C LEU A 295 -12.16 -14.02 -8.57
N LEU A 296 -11.83 -12.88 -7.98
CA LEU A 296 -12.57 -11.63 -8.19
C LEU A 296 -12.50 -11.17 -9.66
N ALA A 297 -11.30 -11.17 -10.25
CA ALA A 297 -11.11 -10.78 -11.64
C ALA A 297 -11.85 -11.72 -12.61
N GLU A 298 -11.86 -13.03 -12.35
CA GLU A 298 -12.59 -14.04 -13.13
C GLU A 298 -14.10 -13.80 -13.05
N ARG A 299 -14.67 -13.61 -11.86
CA ARG A 299 -16.09 -13.38 -11.67
C ARG A 299 -16.57 -12.08 -12.36
N LEU A 300 -15.77 -11.03 -12.30
CA LEU A 300 -16.09 -9.75 -12.96
C LEU A 300 -15.94 -9.78 -14.49
N GLN A 301 -15.45 -10.88 -15.05
CA GLN A 301 -15.37 -11.14 -16.49
C GLN A 301 -16.43 -12.15 -16.97
N ALA A 302 -17.34 -12.59 -16.13
CA ALA A 302 -18.48 -13.43 -16.53
C ALA A 302 -19.44 -12.66 -17.45
N GLU A 303 -20.27 -13.40 -18.18
CA GLU A 303 -21.15 -12.83 -19.22
C GLU A 303 -22.14 -11.78 -18.69
N ASP A 304 -22.68 -11.98 -17.50
CA ASP A 304 -23.60 -11.03 -16.84
C ASP A 304 -22.89 -9.70 -16.51
N ALA A 305 -21.66 -9.76 -16.00
CA ALA A 305 -20.88 -8.57 -15.70
C ALA A 305 -20.49 -7.81 -16.98
N LYS A 306 -20.03 -8.52 -18.02
CA LYS A 306 -19.72 -7.93 -19.33
C LYS A 306 -20.96 -7.29 -19.96
N ALA A 307 -22.12 -7.96 -19.89
CA ALA A 307 -23.38 -7.43 -20.40
C ALA A 307 -23.81 -6.14 -19.67
N ALA A 308 -23.46 -6.00 -18.40
CA ALA A 308 -23.69 -4.78 -17.61
C ALA A 308 -22.62 -3.68 -17.83
N GLY A 309 -21.68 -3.90 -18.77
CA GLY A 309 -20.63 -2.93 -19.08
C GLY A 309 -19.45 -2.91 -18.10
N VAL A 310 -19.33 -3.91 -17.26
CA VAL A 310 -18.19 -4.09 -16.34
C VAL A 310 -17.01 -4.67 -17.10
N LYS A 311 -15.84 -4.04 -16.99
CA LYS A 311 -14.59 -4.51 -17.61
C LYS A 311 -13.47 -4.55 -16.57
N VAL A 312 -12.70 -5.62 -16.60
CA VAL A 312 -11.46 -5.73 -15.81
C VAL A 312 -10.29 -5.19 -16.62
N ILE A 313 -9.62 -4.15 -16.11
CA ILE A 313 -8.46 -3.54 -16.78
C ILE A 313 -7.35 -4.59 -16.88
N SER A 314 -6.63 -4.62 -17.98
CA SER A 314 -5.60 -5.59 -18.38
C SER A 314 -6.08 -7.05 -18.48
N GLY A 315 -7.39 -7.31 -18.40
CA GLY A 315 -7.96 -8.64 -18.51
C GLY A 315 -7.64 -9.60 -17.35
N GLY A 316 -7.23 -9.06 -16.19
CA GLY A 316 -6.92 -9.87 -15.01
C GLY A 316 -5.95 -9.18 -14.04
N THR A 317 -5.35 -9.97 -13.15
CA THR A 317 -4.38 -9.46 -12.19
C THR A 317 -3.30 -10.47 -11.82
N ASP A 318 -2.08 -9.99 -11.59
CA ASP A 318 -0.95 -10.76 -11.05
C ASP A 318 -0.62 -10.35 -9.61
N VAL A 319 -1.42 -9.45 -9.03
CA VAL A 319 -1.17 -8.80 -7.73
C VAL A 319 -2.40 -8.88 -6.83
N HIS A 320 -2.42 -8.13 -5.75
CA HIS A 320 -3.43 -8.14 -4.70
C HIS A 320 -4.67 -7.27 -4.99
N LEU A 321 -4.81 -6.71 -6.17
CA LEU A 321 -5.92 -5.83 -6.51
C LEU A 321 -6.43 -6.05 -7.94
N VAL A 322 -7.67 -5.65 -8.13
CA VAL A 322 -8.35 -5.60 -9.43
C VAL A 322 -8.75 -4.16 -9.71
N LEU A 323 -8.56 -3.72 -10.95
CA LEU A 323 -9.09 -2.44 -11.44
C LEU A 323 -10.29 -2.72 -12.34
N VAL A 324 -11.40 -2.10 -12.00
CA VAL A 324 -12.68 -2.23 -12.70
C VAL A 324 -12.94 -0.95 -13.48
N ASP A 325 -13.21 -1.08 -14.77
CA ASP A 325 -13.65 -0.01 -15.66
C ASP A 325 -15.17 -0.12 -15.87
N LEU A 326 -15.87 0.96 -15.52
CA LEU A 326 -17.32 1.12 -15.60
C LEU A 326 -17.74 2.14 -16.68
N THR A 327 -16.85 2.49 -17.62
CA THR A 327 -17.19 3.45 -18.68
C THR A 327 -18.35 2.98 -19.55
N GLY A 328 -18.52 1.67 -19.71
CA GLY A 328 -19.63 1.03 -20.43
C GLY A 328 -20.84 0.68 -19.56
N SER A 329 -20.79 0.94 -18.24
CA SER A 329 -21.85 0.63 -17.29
C SER A 329 -22.81 1.81 -17.11
N GLU A 330 -24.01 1.53 -16.61
CA GLU A 330 -24.95 2.55 -16.12
C GLU A 330 -24.45 3.25 -14.84
N LEU A 331 -23.57 2.58 -14.08
CA LEU A 331 -22.97 3.11 -12.86
C LEU A 331 -21.66 3.85 -13.18
N ASP A 332 -21.48 5.01 -12.54
CA ASP A 332 -20.15 5.62 -12.42
C ASP A 332 -19.39 5.09 -11.21
N GLY A 333 -18.15 5.54 -11.02
CA GLY A 333 -17.29 5.08 -9.92
C GLY A 333 -17.87 5.40 -8.53
N GLN A 334 -18.46 6.58 -8.36
CA GLN A 334 -19.07 6.97 -7.08
C GLN A 334 -20.32 6.14 -6.78
N GLN A 335 -21.21 5.99 -7.75
CA GLN A 335 -22.43 5.19 -7.58
C GLN A 335 -22.10 3.72 -7.28
N ALA A 336 -21.08 3.17 -7.91
CA ALA A 336 -20.63 1.80 -7.65
C ALA A 336 -20.01 1.65 -6.25
N GLU A 337 -19.17 2.61 -5.82
CA GLU A 337 -18.63 2.68 -4.46
C GLU A 337 -19.75 2.74 -3.42
N ASP A 338 -20.71 3.65 -3.59
CA ASP A 338 -21.85 3.83 -2.68
C ASP A 338 -22.70 2.56 -2.59
N ARG A 339 -22.95 1.89 -3.71
CA ARG A 339 -23.71 0.63 -3.77
C ARG A 339 -23.01 -0.52 -3.05
N LEU A 340 -21.70 -0.65 -3.22
CA LEU A 340 -20.92 -1.65 -2.49
C LEU A 340 -20.87 -1.34 -0.98
N HIS A 341 -20.76 -0.07 -0.62
CA HIS A 341 -20.85 0.35 0.78
C HIS A 341 -22.20 -0.01 1.41
N GLU A 342 -23.32 0.16 0.69
CA GLU A 342 -24.65 -0.23 1.15
C GLU A 342 -24.75 -1.72 1.47
N VAL A 343 -24.11 -2.58 0.71
CA VAL A 343 -24.05 -4.02 0.98
C VAL A 343 -22.96 -4.43 1.98
N GLY A 344 -22.25 -3.47 2.59
CA GLY A 344 -21.25 -3.72 3.62
C GLY A 344 -19.85 -4.06 3.10
N ILE A 345 -19.52 -3.69 1.87
CA ILE A 345 -18.19 -3.88 1.28
C ILE A 345 -17.53 -2.52 1.05
N THR A 346 -16.36 -2.31 1.65
CA THR A 346 -15.60 -1.07 1.55
C THR A 346 -14.57 -1.15 0.44
N VAL A 347 -14.72 -0.29 -0.59
CA VAL A 347 -13.80 -0.13 -1.72
C VAL A 347 -13.53 1.35 -1.97
N ASN A 348 -12.68 1.69 -2.91
CA ASN A 348 -12.56 3.08 -3.38
C ASN A 348 -12.81 3.19 -4.87
N ARG A 349 -13.50 4.27 -5.27
CA ARG A 349 -13.56 4.68 -6.67
C ARG A 349 -12.15 5.06 -7.16
N ASN A 350 -11.87 4.81 -8.41
CA ASN A 350 -10.56 5.01 -9.02
C ASN A 350 -10.71 5.49 -10.46
N ALA A 351 -9.91 6.47 -10.86
CA ALA A 351 -9.84 6.85 -12.25
C ALA A 351 -9.34 5.67 -13.10
N VAL A 352 -9.90 5.51 -14.28
CA VAL A 352 -9.39 4.60 -15.30
C VAL A 352 -8.49 5.37 -16.27
N PRO A 353 -7.56 4.72 -16.98
CA PRO A 353 -6.77 5.39 -18.02
C PRO A 353 -7.67 6.14 -19.02
N ASN A 354 -7.37 7.42 -19.25
CA ASN A 354 -8.18 8.32 -20.08
C ASN A 354 -9.63 8.49 -19.61
N ASP A 355 -9.85 8.52 -18.31
CA ASP A 355 -11.18 8.60 -17.71
C ASP A 355 -11.96 9.81 -18.22
N PRO A 356 -13.19 9.61 -18.81
CA PRO A 356 -14.00 10.68 -19.31
C PRO A 356 -14.74 11.48 -18.20
N ARG A 357 -14.74 10.97 -16.95
CA ARG A 357 -15.42 11.59 -15.80
C ARG A 357 -14.45 12.37 -14.92
N PRO A 358 -14.93 13.38 -14.19
CA PRO A 358 -14.07 14.17 -13.31
C PRO A 358 -13.51 13.32 -12.14
N PRO A 359 -12.34 13.69 -11.57
CA PRO A 359 -11.66 12.90 -10.52
C PRO A 359 -12.49 12.63 -9.26
N ARG A 360 -13.53 13.41 -8.98
CA ARG A 360 -14.41 13.20 -7.82
C ARG A 360 -15.46 12.12 -8.05
N VAL A 361 -15.76 11.80 -9.30
CA VAL A 361 -16.76 10.79 -9.70
C VAL A 361 -16.04 9.51 -10.16
N THR A 362 -15.13 9.64 -11.11
CA THR A 362 -14.38 8.56 -11.78
C THR A 362 -15.26 7.57 -12.55
N SER A 363 -14.63 6.70 -13.31
CA SER A 363 -15.32 5.64 -14.06
C SER A 363 -14.92 4.25 -13.61
N GLY A 364 -14.26 4.11 -12.48
CA GLY A 364 -13.77 2.81 -12.03
C GLY A 364 -13.74 2.60 -10.54
N LEU A 365 -13.36 1.38 -10.18
CA LEU A 365 -13.12 0.93 -8.81
C LEU A 365 -11.75 0.27 -8.71
N ARG A 366 -11.11 0.45 -7.55
CA ARG A 366 -9.96 -0.35 -7.13
C ARG A 366 -10.39 -1.24 -5.97
N ILE A 367 -10.25 -2.55 -6.14
CA ILE A 367 -10.71 -3.55 -5.17
C ILE A 367 -9.54 -4.44 -4.80
N GLY A 368 -9.21 -4.53 -3.53
CA GLY A 368 -8.07 -5.30 -3.02
C GLY A 368 -8.47 -6.40 -2.04
N THR A 369 -7.62 -7.40 -1.91
CA THR A 369 -7.89 -8.63 -1.14
C THR A 369 -7.03 -8.82 0.12
N PRO A 370 -6.01 -8.00 0.45
CA PRO A 370 -5.12 -8.26 1.58
C PRO A 370 -5.83 -8.33 2.93
N ALA A 371 -6.74 -7.40 3.22
CA ALA A 371 -7.44 -7.34 4.50
C ALA A 371 -8.31 -8.58 4.75
N LEU A 372 -9.03 -9.06 3.73
CA LEU A 372 -9.83 -10.27 3.84
C LEU A 372 -8.97 -11.53 3.97
N ALA A 373 -7.85 -11.63 3.26
CA ALA A 373 -6.92 -12.73 3.44
C ALA A 373 -6.34 -12.75 4.85
N THR A 374 -6.01 -11.58 5.42
CA THR A 374 -5.58 -11.45 6.83
C THR A 374 -6.68 -11.87 7.79
N ARG A 375 -7.95 -11.57 7.47
CA ARG A 375 -9.12 -11.98 8.25
C ARG A 375 -9.40 -13.49 8.16
N GLY A 376 -8.68 -14.23 7.32
CA GLY A 376 -8.80 -15.68 7.19
C GLY A 376 -9.70 -16.15 6.04
N PHE A 377 -9.98 -15.29 5.07
CA PHE A 377 -10.69 -15.70 3.85
C PHE A 377 -9.83 -16.62 3.01
N GLY A 378 -10.43 -17.69 2.50
CA GLY A 378 -9.89 -18.61 1.51
C GLY A 378 -10.69 -18.55 0.21
N ALA A 379 -10.47 -19.52 -0.67
CA ALA A 379 -11.08 -19.57 -2.00
C ALA A 379 -12.63 -19.52 -1.95
N GLU A 380 -13.25 -20.23 -1.01
CA GLU A 380 -14.72 -20.26 -0.88
C GLU A 380 -15.28 -18.86 -0.54
N GLU A 381 -14.73 -18.21 0.48
CA GLU A 381 -15.17 -16.89 0.89
C GLU A 381 -14.86 -15.82 -0.18
N PHE A 382 -13.72 -15.92 -0.86
CA PHE A 382 -13.41 -15.02 -1.98
C PHE A 382 -14.31 -15.23 -3.18
N THR A 383 -14.74 -16.46 -3.47
CA THR A 383 -15.73 -16.74 -4.51
C THR A 383 -17.08 -16.10 -4.18
N GLU A 384 -17.52 -16.23 -2.93
CA GLU A 384 -18.77 -15.63 -2.45
C GLU A 384 -18.73 -14.11 -2.48
N VAL A 385 -17.66 -13.47 -1.97
CA VAL A 385 -17.58 -12.01 -2.01
C VAL A 385 -17.45 -11.46 -3.43
N ALA A 386 -16.78 -12.18 -4.34
CA ALA A 386 -16.68 -11.82 -5.75
C ALA A 386 -18.07 -11.84 -6.42
N ASP A 387 -18.89 -12.83 -6.10
CA ASP A 387 -20.27 -12.93 -6.59
C ASP A 387 -21.16 -11.80 -6.06
N ILE A 388 -21.06 -11.48 -4.76
CA ILE A 388 -21.78 -10.34 -4.17
C ILE A 388 -21.41 -9.04 -4.90
N ILE A 389 -20.13 -8.80 -5.13
CA ILE A 389 -19.66 -7.59 -5.84
C ILE A 389 -20.20 -7.56 -7.26
N ALA A 390 -20.09 -8.66 -8.01
CA ALA A 390 -20.61 -8.72 -9.38
C ALA A 390 -22.11 -8.44 -9.45
N LEU A 391 -22.89 -9.09 -8.59
CA LEU A 391 -24.36 -8.88 -8.53
C LEU A 391 -24.73 -7.44 -8.13
N ALA A 392 -23.97 -6.84 -7.20
CA ALA A 392 -24.19 -5.44 -6.84
C ALA A 392 -23.92 -4.49 -8.01
N LEU A 393 -22.90 -4.77 -8.83
CA LEU A 393 -22.55 -3.93 -9.98
C LEU A 393 -23.46 -4.14 -11.20
N THR A 394 -24.04 -5.31 -11.37
CA THR A 394 -24.93 -5.62 -12.52
C THR A 394 -26.37 -5.13 -12.36
N GLY A 395 -26.77 -4.73 -11.16
CA GLY A 395 -28.09 -4.13 -10.90
C GLY A 395 -29.27 -5.10 -10.84
N GLY A 396 -29.02 -6.40 -10.97
CA GLY A 396 -30.05 -7.44 -11.01
C GLY A 396 -30.39 -8.11 -9.66
N ALA A 397 -29.81 -7.64 -8.56
CA ALA A 397 -29.97 -8.27 -7.25
C ALA A 397 -30.59 -7.34 -6.21
N ASP A 398 -31.30 -7.92 -5.24
CA ASP A 398 -31.78 -7.24 -4.05
C ASP A 398 -30.59 -6.92 -3.12
N LEU A 399 -30.28 -5.65 -2.93
CA LEU A 399 -29.17 -5.19 -2.09
C LEU A 399 -29.31 -5.63 -0.63
N ALA A 400 -30.53 -5.78 -0.11
CA ALA A 400 -30.76 -6.28 1.24
C ALA A 400 -30.28 -7.74 1.38
N GLN A 401 -30.57 -8.59 0.41
CA GLN A 401 -30.08 -9.97 0.40
C GLN A 401 -28.55 -10.03 0.28
N LEU A 402 -27.94 -9.19 -0.56
CA LEU A 402 -26.48 -9.12 -0.68
C LEU A 402 -25.84 -8.67 0.63
N ARG A 403 -26.45 -7.71 1.33
CA ARG A 403 -26.00 -7.27 2.64
C ARG A 403 -26.06 -8.38 3.70
N GLU A 404 -27.09 -9.22 3.68
CA GLU A 404 -27.18 -10.40 4.56
C GLU A 404 -26.06 -11.41 4.27
N ARG A 405 -25.76 -11.67 3.00
CA ARG A 405 -24.62 -12.52 2.60
C ARG A 405 -23.29 -11.97 3.09
N THR A 406 -23.05 -10.68 2.94
CA THR A 406 -21.86 -9.98 3.46
C THR A 406 -21.75 -10.11 4.98
N ALA A 407 -22.84 -9.89 5.70
CA ALA A 407 -22.89 -10.02 7.16
C ALA A 407 -22.58 -11.46 7.62
N ALA A 408 -23.07 -12.46 6.90
CA ALA A 408 -22.76 -13.87 7.19
C ALA A 408 -21.27 -14.18 7.01
N LEU A 409 -20.62 -13.68 5.95
CA LEU A 409 -19.16 -13.80 5.74
C LEU A 409 -18.38 -13.14 6.87
N ALA A 410 -18.77 -11.93 7.26
CA ALA A 410 -18.13 -11.20 8.35
C ALA A 410 -18.24 -11.93 9.70
N ALA A 411 -19.39 -12.52 9.98
CA ALA A 411 -19.66 -13.28 11.21
C ALA A 411 -18.88 -14.62 11.22
N ALA A 412 -18.75 -15.30 10.07
CA ALA A 412 -18.02 -16.56 9.97
C ALA A 412 -16.51 -16.42 10.20
N LYS A 413 -15.95 -15.24 9.97
CA LYS A 413 -14.53 -14.92 10.18
C LYS A 413 -14.40 -13.71 11.11
N PRO A 414 -14.62 -13.88 12.42
CA PRO A 414 -14.60 -12.77 13.37
C PRO A 414 -13.22 -12.11 13.44
N LEU A 415 -13.21 -10.77 13.37
CA LEU A 415 -12.01 -9.96 13.48
C LEU A 415 -11.87 -9.49 14.94
N TYR A 416 -10.68 -9.67 15.54
CA TYR A 416 -10.35 -9.18 16.88
C TYR A 416 -11.36 -9.64 17.96
N ALA A 417 -11.77 -10.92 17.92
CA ALA A 417 -12.78 -11.47 18.81
C ALA A 417 -12.47 -11.27 20.31
N ASP A 418 -11.18 -11.25 20.67
CA ASP A 418 -10.71 -11.09 22.06
C ASP A 418 -10.29 -9.64 22.41
N LEU A 419 -10.48 -8.70 21.50
CA LEU A 419 -10.18 -7.29 21.79
C LEU A 419 -11.34 -6.69 22.57
N GLN A 420 -11.06 -6.26 23.80
CA GLN A 420 -12.06 -5.61 24.65
C GLN A 420 -12.36 -4.21 24.12
N GLN A 421 -13.61 -3.76 24.34
CA GLN A 421 -14.01 -2.37 24.13
C GLN A 421 -13.25 -1.45 25.08
N TYR A 422 -13.08 -0.23 24.69
CA TYR A 422 -12.36 0.79 25.44
C TYR A 422 -13.19 1.36 26.61
#